data_469c0021dabeadd5bee619768433658d
#
_entry.id   469c0021dabeadd5bee619768433658d
#
_cell.length_a   1.000
_cell.length_b   1.000
_cell.length_c   1.000
_cell.angle_alpha   90.00
_cell.angle_beta   90.00
_cell.angle_gamma   90.00
#
_symmetry.space_group_name_H-M   'P 1'
#
loop_
_entity.id
_entity.type
_entity.pdbx_description
1 polymer ?
#
loop_
_entity_poly.entity_id
_entity_poly.type
_entity_poly.pdbx_seq_one_letter_code
_entity_poly.pdbx_strand_id
1 'polypeptide(L)'
;MYRAAQTIRFRLAQCLCLSLFPVLIACQKKDNSGTNPADPFRITKTIQYNNLTVDLVIDKPAGTELDALVVYHGTVWYNSEILNAANNALDGFKDLLDRKDMIIISVAYPEENLLMGDNVTFAEAGLLWVKNKMQAELGITPKKIFLAGHSQGGYVVTRLNTLHSTNGVIANAPGPLNLVYRCQLEESGTLASGFQCTQLKNTYGTTAANPQAYWDRSLLNFTTGFKSDILFTQGLEDSPIQMYSWPTFKQQVQNCTNCAQRIFLELPGMGHNSLFMSSDGKAAFNTFLNQRR
;
A
#
# COMPACT_ATOMS: atom_id res chain seq x y z
N MET A 1 -59.95 11.47 46.13
CA MET A 1 -60.60 10.16 46.36
C MET A 1 -59.53 9.11 46.31
N TYR A 2 -59.25 8.68 47.43
CA TYR A 2 -58.98 7.44 48.16
C TYR A 2 -59.03 6.14 47.30
N ARG A 3 -58.02 5.34 47.38
CA ARG A 3 -57.81 3.95 47.80
C ARG A 3 -56.59 3.39 47.10
N ALA A 4 -55.74 2.66 47.62
CA ALA A 4 -55.44 1.97 48.88
C ALA A 4 -54.35 0.93 48.50
N ALA A 5 -53.45 0.79 49.40
CA ALA A 5 -52.31 -0.15 49.32
C ALA A 5 -52.73 -1.61 49.33
N GLN A 6 -51.93 -2.48 48.67
CA GLN A 6 -51.77 -3.86 49.13
C GLN A 6 -50.34 -4.31 48.97
N THR A 7 -49.74 -4.48 50.12
CA THR A 7 -48.45 -5.10 50.38
C THR A 7 -48.62 -6.62 50.36
N ILE A 8 -47.90 -7.32 49.50
CA ILE A 8 -47.70 -8.77 49.64
C ILE A 8 -46.23 -9.05 49.84
N ARG A 9 -45.90 -9.49 51.06
CA ARG A 9 -44.61 -10.07 51.43
C ARG A 9 -44.56 -11.51 50.93
N PHE A 10 -43.57 -11.86 50.16
CA PHE A 10 -43.18 -13.27 50.01
C PHE A 10 -41.72 -13.47 50.43
N ARG A 11 -41.55 -14.55 51.14
CA ARG A 11 -40.36 -14.94 51.90
C ARG A 11 -39.23 -15.43 51.00
N LEU A 12 -38.00 -15.15 51.46
CA LEU A 12 -36.75 -15.76 51.02
C LEU A 12 -36.83 -17.28 50.97
N ALA A 13 -36.38 -17.84 49.89
CA ALA A 13 -35.73 -19.14 49.85
C ALA A 13 -34.42 -18.97 49.09
N GLN A 14 -33.31 -18.94 49.85
CA GLN A 14 -31.96 -19.01 49.36
C GLN A 14 -31.72 -20.45 48.86
N CYS A 15 -31.68 -20.67 47.55
CA CYS A 15 -31.04 -21.84 46.98
C CYS A 15 -29.66 -21.42 46.45
N LEU A 16 -28.66 -21.81 47.21
CA LEU A 16 -27.21 -21.70 46.84
C LEU A 16 -26.96 -22.81 45.81
N CYS A 17 -27.09 -22.51 44.53
CA CYS A 17 -26.56 -23.36 43.46
C CYS A 17 -25.12 -22.93 43.16
N LEU A 18 -24.15 -23.63 43.74
CA LEU A 18 -22.75 -23.64 43.26
C LEU A 18 -22.73 -24.25 41.83
N SER A 19 -22.81 -23.43 40.82
CA SER A 19 -22.47 -23.84 39.45
C SER A 19 -20.96 -23.83 39.28
N LEU A 20 -20.35 -25.01 39.39
CA LEU A 20 -19.00 -25.27 38.86
C LEU A 20 -19.05 -25.05 37.35
N PHE A 21 -18.55 -23.90 36.89
CA PHE A 21 -18.22 -23.69 35.48
C PHE A 21 -16.92 -24.44 35.22
N PRO A 22 -16.90 -25.47 34.34
CA PRO A 22 -15.65 -26.00 33.84
C PRO A 22 -15.01 -24.90 32.99
N VAL A 23 -13.86 -24.39 33.43
CA VAL A 23 -12.97 -23.59 32.59
C VAL A 23 -12.46 -24.53 31.49
N LEU A 24 -13.12 -24.51 30.35
CA LEU A 24 -12.58 -25.08 29.13
C LEU A 24 -11.40 -24.20 28.72
N ILE A 25 -10.20 -24.60 29.17
CA ILE A 25 -8.96 -24.15 28.58
C ILE A 25 -8.98 -24.69 27.14
N ALA A 26 -9.49 -23.89 26.22
CA ALA A 26 -9.29 -24.14 24.80
C ALA A 26 -7.78 -24.04 24.55
N CYS A 27 -7.09 -25.18 24.53
CA CYS A 27 -5.80 -25.26 23.89
C CYS A 27 -6.00 -24.83 22.43
N GLN A 28 -5.72 -23.55 22.12
CA GLN A 28 -5.51 -23.15 20.75
C GLN A 28 -4.35 -24.01 20.24
N LYS A 29 -4.66 -24.97 19.41
CA LYS A 29 -3.70 -25.66 18.59
C LYS A 29 -2.95 -24.56 17.82
N LYS A 30 -1.76 -24.23 18.26
CA LYS A 30 -0.80 -23.49 17.46
C LYS A 30 -0.57 -24.39 16.25
N ASP A 31 -1.11 -24.00 15.09
CA ASP A 31 -0.74 -24.60 13.82
C ASP A 31 0.74 -24.25 13.59
N ASN A 32 1.59 -25.05 14.21
CA ASN A 32 2.99 -25.15 13.86
C ASN A 32 3.07 -25.92 12.53
N SER A 33 2.75 -25.27 11.42
CA SER A 33 3.44 -25.58 10.17
C SER A 33 4.87 -25.09 10.38
N GLY A 34 5.71 -25.96 10.93
CA GLY A 34 7.05 -25.65 11.37
C GLY A 34 8.00 -25.36 10.21
N THR A 35 7.81 -24.26 9.52
CA THR A 35 8.86 -23.70 8.68
C THR A 35 9.86 -23.06 9.59
N ASN A 36 11.09 -23.58 9.60
CA ASN A 36 12.19 -22.92 10.29
C ASN A 36 12.34 -21.48 9.71
N PRO A 37 12.28 -20.43 10.56
CA PRO A 37 12.40 -19.05 10.06
C PRO A 37 13.67 -18.79 9.23
N ALA A 38 14.70 -19.61 9.37
CA ALA A 38 15.92 -19.50 8.61
C ALA A 38 15.79 -20.03 7.16
N ASP A 39 14.82 -20.92 6.88
CA ASP A 39 14.64 -21.52 5.55
C ASP A 39 13.97 -20.56 4.57
N PRO A 40 14.25 -20.67 3.26
CA PRO A 40 13.53 -19.89 2.25
C PRO A 40 12.09 -20.37 2.11
N PHE A 41 11.16 -19.43 1.86
CA PHE A 41 9.77 -19.76 1.59
C PHE A 41 9.07 -18.71 0.71
N ARG A 42 7.99 -19.09 0.05
CA ARG A 42 7.01 -18.19 -0.54
C ARG A 42 5.61 -18.54 -0.01
N ILE A 43 4.92 -17.59 0.59
CA ILE A 43 3.59 -17.75 1.19
C ILE A 43 2.69 -16.56 0.91
N THR A 44 1.39 -16.80 0.99
CA THR A 44 0.40 -15.74 1.20
C THR A 44 0.00 -15.75 2.67
N LYS A 45 0.05 -14.59 3.31
CA LYS A 45 -0.31 -14.42 4.72
C LYS A 45 -1.35 -13.33 4.86
N THR A 46 -2.50 -13.66 5.38
CA THR A 46 -3.47 -12.65 5.83
C THR A 46 -3.02 -12.06 7.14
N ILE A 47 -2.92 -10.74 7.19
CA ILE A 47 -2.56 -10.00 8.40
C ILE A 47 -3.74 -9.16 8.88
N GLN A 48 -3.73 -8.88 10.18
CA GLN A 48 -4.59 -7.85 10.77
C GLN A 48 -3.73 -6.78 11.41
N TYR A 49 -3.97 -5.53 11.04
CA TYR A 49 -3.31 -4.37 11.60
C TYR A 49 -4.28 -3.19 11.71
N ASN A 50 -4.44 -2.63 12.92
CA ASN A 50 -5.37 -1.52 13.19
C ASN A 50 -6.80 -1.76 12.66
N ASN A 51 -7.36 -2.94 12.89
CA ASN A 51 -8.68 -3.39 12.43
C ASN A 51 -8.82 -3.54 10.89
N LEU A 52 -7.73 -3.45 10.14
CA LEU A 52 -7.71 -3.71 8.71
C LEU A 52 -7.17 -5.13 8.46
N THR A 53 -7.81 -5.82 7.54
CA THR A 53 -7.36 -7.14 7.06
C THR A 53 -6.75 -6.96 5.68
N VAL A 54 -5.52 -7.44 5.49
CA VAL A 54 -4.77 -7.32 4.23
C VAL A 54 -4.01 -8.62 3.97
N ASP A 55 -3.98 -9.05 2.74
CA ASP A 55 -3.13 -10.17 2.33
C ASP A 55 -1.75 -9.67 1.90
N LEU A 56 -0.73 -10.39 2.32
CA LEU A 56 0.66 -10.19 1.92
C LEU A 56 1.16 -11.41 1.16
N VAL A 57 1.77 -11.20 0.02
CA VAL A 57 2.57 -12.23 -0.65
C VAL A 57 4.02 -12.02 -0.22
N ILE A 58 4.62 -13.03 0.38
CA ILE A 58 5.95 -12.96 0.98
C ILE A 58 6.87 -13.97 0.29
N ASP A 59 7.96 -13.50 -0.30
CA ASP A 59 9.02 -14.31 -0.88
C ASP A 59 10.31 -14.05 -0.10
N LYS A 60 10.78 -15.04 0.62
CA LYS A 60 11.87 -14.93 1.56
C LYS A 60 13.04 -15.86 1.18
N PRO A 61 14.26 -15.33 1.05
CA PRO A 61 15.47 -16.15 0.95
C PRO A 61 15.84 -16.78 2.31
N ALA A 62 16.90 -17.54 2.35
CA ALA A 62 17.46 -18.05 3.59
C ALA A 62 17.91 -16.92 4.52
N GLY A 63 17.78 -17.14 5.86
CA GLY A 63 18.18 -16.18 6.90
C GLY A 63 16.99 -15.56 7.64
N THR A 64 17.30 -14.93 8.77
CA THR A 64 16.32 -14.30 9.68
C THR A 64 16.51 -12.80 9.85
N GLU A 65 17.65 -12.25 9.46
CA GLU A 65 17.95 -10.81 9.45
C GLU A 65 18.18 -10.35 8.01
N LEU A 66 17.15 -9.76 7.40
CA LEU A 66 17.11 -9.47 5.97
C LEU A 66 16.76 -8.02 5.70
N ASP A 67 17.31 -7.45 4.63
CA ASP A 67 16.73 -6.24 4.06
C ASP A 67 15.38 -6.58 3.44
N ALA A 68 14.38 -5.72 3.61
CA ALA A 68 13.03 -5.92 3.10
C ALA A 68 12.71 -4.94 1.96
N LEU A 69 12.16 -5.46 0.87
CA LEU A 69 11.53 -4.67 -0.18
C LEU A 69 10.02 -4.88 -0.11
N VAL A 70 9.29 -3.85 0.31
CA VAL A 70 7.82 -3.86 0.33
C VAL A 70 7.33 -3.27 -0.98
N VAL A 71 6.59 -4.06 -1.75
CA VAL A 71 6.14 -3.69 -3.09
C VAL A 71 4.63 -3.52 -3.16
N TYR A 72 4.19 -2.62 -4.04
CA TYR A 72 2.79 -2.24 -4.22
C TYR A 72 2.40 -2.34 -5.69
N HIS A 73 1.32 -3.09 -5.95
CA HIS A 73 0.83 -3.34 -7.31
C HIS A 73 0.19 -2.09 -7.94
N GLY A 74 0.02 -2.12 -9.27
CA GLY A 74 -0.73 -1.12 -10.01
C GLY A 74 -2.24 -1.30 -9.85
N THR A 75 -3.01 -0.47 -10.57
CA THR A 75 -4.48 -0.50 -10.56
C THR A 75 -5.02 -1.88 -10.91
N VAL A 76 -6.01 -2.35 -10.14
CA VAL A 76 -6.90 -3.47 -10.45
C VAL A 76 -8.34 -2.99 -10.49
N TRP A 77 -9.22 -3.73 -11.19
CA TRP A 77 -10.62 -3.35 -11.32
C TRP A 77 -11.50 -4.03 -10.27
N TYR A 78 -11.13 -5.23 -9.86
CA TYR A 78 -11.90 -6.05 -8.93
C TYR A 78 -11.00 -6.59 -7.81
N ASN A 79 -11.54 -6.66 -6.60
CA ASN A 79 -10.79 -7.21 -5.47
C ASN A 79 -10.39 -8.69 -5.66
N SER A 80 -11.07 -9.42 -6.53
CA SER A 80 -10.67 -10.79 -6.91
C SER A 80 -9.32 -10.85 -7.66
N GLU A 81 -8.83 -9.74 -8.17
CA GLU A 81 -7.58 -9.63 -8.94
C GLU A 81 -6.38 -9.22 -8.06
N ILE A 82 -6.62 -8.67 -6.85
CA ILE A 82 -5.56 -8.05 -6.04
C ILE A 82 -4.45 -9.02 -5.67
N LEU A 83 -4.77 -10.27 -5.34
CA LEU A 83 -3.77 -11.26 -4.98
C LEU A 83 -2.88 -11.63 -6.17
N ASN A 84 -3.46 -11.73 -7.37
CA ASN A 84 -2.71 -11.95 -8.59
C ASN A 84 -1.83 -10.73 -8.93
N ALA A 85 -2.38 -9.52 -8.81
CA ALA A 85 -1.62 -8.29 -9.01
C ALA A 85 -0.45 -8.15 -8.02
N ALA A 86 -0.66 -8.53 -6.76
CA ALA A 86 0.39 -8.55 -5.76
C ALA A 86 1.49 -9.58 -6.09
N ASN A 87 1.13 -10.77 -6.57
CA ASN A 87 2.11 -11.76 -7.03
C ASN A 87 2.92 -11.24 -8.23
N ASN A 88 2.25 -10.67 -9.22
CA ASN A 88 2.92 -10.12 -10.41
C ASN A 88 3.85 -8.95 -10.05
N ALA A 89 3.43 -8.09 -9.14
CA ALA A 89 4.27 -6.99 -8.65
C ALA A 89 5.51 -7.54 -7.91
N LEU A 90 5.34 -8.54 -7.04
CA LEU A 90 6.45 -9.20 -6.36
C LEU A 90 7.44 -9.75 -7.36
N ASP A 91 6.98 -10.53 -8.34
CA ASP A 91 7.85 -11.19 -9.32
C ASP A 91 8.54 -10.15 -10.22
N GLY A 92 7.81 -9.14 -10.69
CA GLY A 92 8.40 -8.06 -11.50
C GLY A 92 9.51 -7.30 -10.77
N PHE A 93 9.33 -6.94 -9.51
CA PHE A 93 10.37 -6.27 -8.73
C PHE A 93 11.51 -7.22 -8.34
N LYS A 94 11.22 -8.50 -8.10
CA LYS A 94 12.24 -9.54 -7.84
C LYS A 94 13.18 -9.72 -9.04
N ASP A 95 12.64 -9.68 -10.26
CA ASP A 95 13.42 -9.81 -11.50
C ASP A 95 14.34 -8.61 -11.77
N LEU A 96 14.01 -7.44 -11.22
CA LEU A 96 14.89 -6.28 -11.27
C LEU A 96 16.11 -6.41 -10.36
N LEU A 97 15.97 -7.12 -9.22
CA LEU A 97 17.03 -7.19 -8.23
C LEU A 97 18.25 -7.98 -8.73
N ASP A 98 19.42 -7.38 -8.58
CA ASP A 98 20.71 -8.08 -8.73
C ASP A 98 21.01 -8.94 -7.50
N ARG A 99 20.42 -8.60 -6.36
CA ARG A 99 20.56 -9.27 -5.06
C ARG A 99 19.57 -10.41 -4.90
N LYS A 100 19.98 -11.46 -4.19
CA LYS A 100 19.12 -12.59 -3.84
C LYS A 100 18.88 -12.74 -2.32
N ASP A 101 19.35 -11.76 -1.53
CA ASP A 101 19.38 -11.76 -0.07
C ASP A 101 18.36 -10.78 0.56
N MET A 102 17.35 -10.34 -0.20
CA MET A 102 16.26 -9.51 0.29
C MET A 102 14.97 -10.33 0.44
N ILE A 103 14.23 -10.10 1.52
CA ILE A 103 12.82 -10.52 1.59
C ILE A 103 11.97 -9.53 0.80
N ILE A 104 11.10 -10.05 -0.06
CA ILE A 104 10.17 -9.24 -0.84
C ILE A 104 8.76 -9.49 -0.34
N ILE A 105 8.03 -8.41 -0.04
CA ILE A 105 6.71 -8.46 0.52
C ILE A 105 5.79 -7.60 -0.33
N SER A 106 4.87 -8.23 -1.05
CA SER A 106 3.87 -7.52 -1.84
C SER A 106 2.57 -7.40 -1.07
N VAL A 107 2.04 -6.19 -1.01
CA VAL A 107 0.81 -5.86 -0.29
C VAL A 107 -0.37 -5.93 -1.25
N ALA A 108 -1.30 -6.85 -0.99
CA ALA A 108 -2.54 -7.03 -1.75
C ALA A 108 -3.62 -6.10 -1.16
N TYR A 109 -3.51 -4.81 -1.43
CA TYR A 109 -4.47 -3.81 -0.92
C TYR A 109 -5.70 -3.71 -1.83
N PRO A 110 -6.92 -3.50 -1.27
CA PRO A 110 -8.15 -3.43 -2.04
C PRO A 110 -8.28 -2.12 -2.81
N GLU A 111 -9.08 -2.14 -3.88
CA GLU A 111 -9.40 -0.97 -4.70
C GLU A 111 -10.88 -0.84 -5.04
N GLU A 112 -11.57 -1.97 -5.20
CA GLU A 112 -12.99 -1.99 -5.55
C GLU A 112 -13.83 -1.28 -4.48
N ASN A 113 -14.69 -0.37 -4.91
CA ASN A 113 -15.54 0.45 -4.04
C ASN A 113 -14.80 1.43 -3.10
N LEU A 114 -13.49 1.64 -3.31
CA LEU A 114 -12.72 2.65 -2.62
C LEU A 114 -12.46 3.85 -3.52
N LEU A 115 -12.53 5.04 -2.95
CA LEU A 115 -12.09 6.24 -3.65
C LEU A 115 -10.55 6.24 -3.75
N MET A 116 -10.02 6.79 -4.84
CA MET A 116 -8.57 6.92 -5.02
C MET A 116 -7.94 7.60 -3.81
N GLY A 117 -6.95 6.95 -3.25
CA GLY A 117 -6.23 7.40 -2.04
C GLY A 117 -6.73 6.79 -0.73
N ASP A 118 -7.96 6.26 -0.64
CA ASP A 118 -8.46 5.60 0.57
C ASP A 118 -7.78 4.22 0.77
N ASN A 119 -7.35 3.59 -0.33
CA ASN A 119 -6.57 2.36 -0.34
C ASN A 119 -5.16 2.50 0.29
N VAL A 120 -4.65 3.73 0.42
CA VAL A 120 -3.36 3.99 1.09
C VAL A 120 -3.37 3.49 2.54
N THR A 121 -4.51 3.51 3.22
CA THR A 121 -4.66 3.01 4.60
C THR A 121 -4.39 1.51 4.71
N PHE A 122 -4.86 0.73 3.74
CA PHE A 122 -4.59 -0.71 3.66
C PHE A 122 -3.13 -1.00 3.29
N ALA A 123 -2.60 -0.22 2.36
CA ALA A 123 -1.19 -0.29 1.98
C ALA A 123 -0.26 0.05 3.16
N GLU A 124 -0.63 1.05 3.96
CA GLU A 124 0.04 1.45 5.20
C GLU A 124 0.02 0.33 6.23
N ALA A 125 -1.10 -0.37 6.39
CA ALA A 125 -1.21 -1.50 7.32
C ALA A 125 -0.17 -2.59 7.00
N GLY A 126 0.05 -2.89 5.71
CA GLY A 126 1.11 -3.82 5.27
C GLY A 126 2.51 -3.34 5.68
N LEU A 127 2.85 -2.07 5.42
CA LEU A 127 4.13 -1.49 5.84
C LEU A 127 4.32 -1.53 7.35
N LEU A 128 3.31 -1.14 8.11
CA LEU A 128 3.40 -1.08 9.56
C LEU A 128 3.46 -2.47 10.19
N TRP A 129 2.82 -3.47 9.57
CA TRP A 129 3.00 -4.85 9.98
C TRP A 129 4.46 -5.32 9.78
N VAL A 130 5.07 -5.01 8.64
CA VAL A 130 6.50 -5.31 8.41
C VAL A 130 7.38 -4.66 9.47
N LYS A 131 7.13 -3.40 9.82
CA LYS A 131 7.92 -2.65 10.82
C LYS A 131 7.75 -3.17 12.24
N ASN A 132 6.54 -3.60 12.61
CA ASN A 132 6.18 -3.76 14.02
C ASN A 132 5.81 -5.19 14.44
N LYS A 133 5.49 -6.08 13.47
CA LYS A 133 4.94 -7.41 13.76
C LYS A 133 5.70 -8.56 13.11
N MET A 134 6.40 -8.32 11.99
CA MET A 134 7.04 -9.38 11.20
C MET A 134 8.00 -10.23 12.05
N GLN A 135 8.79 -9.60 12.93
CA GLN A 135 9.69 -10.33 13.82
C GLN A 135 8.93 -11.26 14.79
N ALA A 136 7.88 -10.75 15.43
CA ALA A 136 7.11 -11.54 16.39
C ALA A 136 6.32 -12.68 15.75
N GLU A 137 5.83 -12.47 14.51
CA GLU A 137 4.96 -13.42 13.84
C GLU A 137 5.69 -14.42 12.94
N LEU A 138 6.82 -14.04 12.35
CA LEU A 138 7.59 -14.87 11.42
C LEU A 138 9.03 -15.18 11.89
N GLY A 139 9.50 -14.57 12.97
CA GLY A 139 10.89 -14.71 13.43
C GLY A 139 11.89 -14.01 12.48
N ILE A 140 11.45 -13.03 11.68
CA ILE A 140 12.28 -12.32 10.69
C ILE A 140 12.42 -10.87 11.10
N THR A 141 13.66 -10.41 11.26
CA THR A 141 14.00 -9.02 11.60
C THR A 141 14.35 -8.25 10.32
N PRO A 142 13.57 -7.23 9.91
CA PRO A 142 13.97 -6.37 8.81
C PRO A 142 15.10 -5.43 9.25
N LYS A 143 16.26 -5.51 8.58
CA LYS A 143 17.41 -4.62 8.85
C LYS A 143 17.21 -3.25 8.21
N LYS A 144 16.84 -3.24 6.95
CA LYS A 144 16.48 -2.07 6.15
C LYS A 144 15.14 -2.32 5.50
N ILE A 145 14.34 -1.28 5.34
CA ILE A 145 13.03 -1.36 4.70
C ILE A 145 13.02 -0.38 3.53
N PHE A 146 12.78 -0.91 2.34
CA PHE A 146 12.59 -0.15 1.11
C PHE A 146 11.17 -0.32 0.61
N LEU A 147 10.63 0.71 -0.07
CA LEU A 147 9.33 0.64 -0.73
C LEU A 147 9.54 0.73 -2.23
N ALA A 148 8.77 -0.04 -3.00
CA ALA A 148 8.71 0.12 -4.44
C ALA A 148 7.28 -0.04 -4.94
N GLY A 149 6.90 0.74 -5.97
CA GLY A 149 5.59 0.67 -6.56
C GLY A 149 5.57 1.15 -8.00
N HIS A 150 4.67 0.55 -8.78
CA HIS A 150 4.46 0.91 -10.18
C HIS A 150 3.05 1.46 -10.38
N SER A 151 2.92 2.49 -11.23
CA SER A 151 1.62 3.07 -11.55
C SER A 151 0.90 3.56 -10.28
N GLN A 152 -0.27 3.04 -9.94
CA GLN A 152 -0.95 3.31 -8.67
C GLN A 152 -0.12 2.87 -7.46
N GLY A 153 0.65 1.77 -7.54
CA GLY A 153 1.63 1.42 -6.52
C GLY A 153 2.69 2.50 -6.33
N GLY A 154 3.10 3.18 -7.41
CA GLY A 154 3.97 4.36 -7.37
C GLY A 154 3.33 5.55 -6.65
N TYR A 155 2.02 5.79 -6.86
CA TYR A 155 1.24 6.74 -6.08
C TYR A 155 1.25 6.36 -4.59
N VAL A 156 0.96 5.11 -4.27
CA VAL A 156 0.91 4.60 -2.89
C VAL A 156 2.24 4.82 -2.17
N VAL A 157 3.36 4.39 -2.76
CA VAL A 157 4.67 4.54 -2.08
C VAL A 157 5.09 6.00 -1.92
N THR A 158 4.71 6.86 -2.87
CA THR A 158 4.94 8.31 -2.76
C THR A 158 4.15 8.89 -1.58
N ARG A 159 2.88 8.50 -1.41
CA ARG A 159 2.03 8.87 -0.28
C ARG A 159 2.59 8.35 1.04
N LEU A 160 2.98 7.06 1.10
CA LEU A 160 3.57 6.46 2.29
C LEU A 160 4.88 7.14 2.70
N ASN A 161 5.66 7.65 1.75
CA ASN A 161 6.89 8.41 2.04
C ASN A 161 6.63 9.75 2.73
N THR A 162 5.46 10.34 2.57
CA THR A 162 5.09 11.54 3.35
C THR A 162 4.66 11.20 4.78
N LEU A 163 4.27 9.96 5.03
CA LEU A 163 3.77 9.47 6.32
C LEU A 163 4.85 8.77 7.16
N HIS A 164 5.74 8.00 6.52
CA HIS A 164 6.68 7.12 7.19
C HIS A 164 8.10 7.21 6.65
N SER A 165 9.09 7.24 7.54
CA SER A 165 10.49 7.07 7.17
C SER A 165 10.80 5.59 6.89
N THR A 166 11.55 5.35 5.80
CA THR A 166 12.11 4.06 5.40
C THR A 166 13.56 4.25 4.94
N ASN A 167 14.22 3.23 4.44
CA ASN A 167 15.59 3.37 3.93
C ASN A 167 15.65 3.91 2.51
N GLY A 168 14.53 3.89 1.77
CA GLY A 168 14.40 4.45 0.44
C GLY A 168 13.11 4.05 -0.22
N VAL A 169 12.67 4.83 -1.20
CA VAL A 169 11.42 4.64 -1.92
C VAL A 169 11.68 4.71 -3.42
N ILE A 170 11.05 3.83 -4.20
CA ILE A 170 11.12 3.81 -5.65
C ILE A 170 9.70 3.86 -6.22
N ALA A 171 9.39 4.93 -6.95
CA ALA A 171 8.10 5.17 -7.56
C ALA A 171 8.26 5.17 -9.09
N ASN A 172 7.81 4.09 -9.74
CA ASN A 172 7.85 3.97 -11.20
C ASN A 172 6.51 4.40 -11.81
N ALA A 173 6.57 5.36 -12.74
CA ALA A 173 5.42 5.93 -13.44
C ALA A 173 4.24 6.22 -12.48
N PRO A 174 4.48 6.97 -11.37
CA PRO A 174 3.50 7.11 -10.29
C PRO A 174 2.25 7.85 -10.78
N GLY A 175 1.08 7.31 -10.49
CA GLY A 175 -0.17 7.94 -10.90
C GLY A 175 -1.39 7.42 -10.14
N PRO A 176 -2.51 8.20 -10.17
CA PRO A 176 -2.75 9.39 -11.00
C PRO A 176 -2.08 10.67 -10.47
N LEU A 177 -1.39 11.39 -11.37
CA LEU A 177 -0.75 12.65 -11.01
C LEU A 177 -1.76 13.77 -10.79
N ASN A 178 -2.75 13.89 -11.68
CA ASN A 178 -3.75 14.96 -11.70
C ASN A 178 -5.15 14.40 -12.02
N LEU A 179 -5.93 14.12 -10.99
CA LEU A 179 -7.29 13.60 -11.13
C LEU A 179 -8.27 14.67 -11.61
N VAL A 180 -8.03 15.95 -11.32
CA VAL A 180 -8.87 17.02 -11.86
C VAL A 180 -8.82 17.00 -13.38
N TYR A 181 -7.62 17.06 -13.95
CA TYR A 181 -7.43 17.04 -15.40
C TYR A 181 -7.93 15.74 -16.05
N ARG A 182 -7.55 14.59 -15.48
CA ARG A 182 -7.98 13.30 -16.00
C ARG A 182 -9.50 13.18 -16.05
N CYS A 183 -10.17 13.49 -14.94
CA CYS A 183 -11.62 13.32 -14.85
C CYS A 183 -12.38 14.36 -15.68
N GLN A 184 -11.83 15.56 -15.89
CA GLN A 184 -12.35 16.51 -16.88
C GLN A 184 -12.35 15.95 -18.31
N LEU A 185 -11.28 15.27 -18.71
CA LEU A 185 -11.21 14.62 -20.02
C LEU A 185 -12.21 13.46 -20.16
N GLU A 186 -12.43 12.69 -19.09
CA GLU A 186 -13.46 11.64 -19.07
C GLU A 186 -14.88 12.24 -19.08
N GLU A 187 -15.13 13.30 -18.35
CA GLU A 187 -16.42 14.01 -18.32
C GLU A 187 -16.78 14.67 -19.65
N SER A 188 -15.79 15.16 -20.39
CA SER A 188 -15.98 15.73 -21.74
C SER A 188 -16.10 14.68 -22.84
N GLY A 189 -15.90 13.39 -22.54
CA GLY A 189 -15.87 12.31 -23.53
C GLY A 189 -14.59 12.26 -24.38
N THR A 190 -13.57 13.03 -24.04
CA THR A 190 -12.24 12.98 -24.69
C THR A 190 -11.50 11.68 -24.33
N LEU A 191 -11.77 11.14 -23.15
CA LEU A 191 -11.30 9.84 -22.69
C LEU A 191 -12.47 8.92 -22.39
N ALA A 192 -12.24 7.62 -22.52
CA ALA A 192 -13.17 6.62 -22.03
C ALA A 192 -13.31 6.72 -20.51
N SER A 193 -14.53 6.57 -19.99
CA SER A 193 -14.81 6.64 -18.56
C SER A 193 -14.09 5.53 -17.80
N GLY A 194 -13.33 5.88 -16.78
CA GLY A 194 -12.69 4.98 -15.85
C GLY A 194 -13.46 4.89 -14.53
N PHE A 195 -13.29 3.77 -13.79
CA PHE A 195 -14.03 3.56 -12.56
C PHE A 195 -13.68 4.61 -11.48
N GLN A 196 -12.43 5.05 -11.39
CA GLN A 196 -11.96 6.03 -10.40
C GLN A 196 -12.67 7.38 -10.56
N CYS A 197 -12.73 7.92 -11.78
CA CYS A 197 -13.44 9.16 -12.05
C CYS A 197 -14.96 9.01 -11.89
N THR A 198 -15.51 7.85 -12.27
CA THR A 198 -16.92 7.53 -12.07
C THR A 198 -17.29 7.51 -10.58
N GLN A 199 -16.49 6.87 -9.73
CA GLN A 199 -16.72 6.84 -8.29
C GLN A 199 -16.61 8.24 -7.66
N LEU A 200 -15.60 9.03 -8.04
CA LEU A 200 -15.43 10.40 -7.56
C LEU A 200 -16.63 11.26 -7.97
N LYS A 201 -17.08 11.15 -9.23
CA LYS A 201 -18.24 11.88 -9.73
C LYS A 201 -19.53 11.50 -8.99
N ASN A 202 -19.74 10.21 -8.72
CA ASN A 202 -20.89 9.73 -7.97
C ASN A 202 -20.90 10.23 -6.51
N THR A 203 -19.70 10.40 -5.93
CA THR A 203 -19.56 10.80 -4.51
C THR A 203 -19.57 12.32 -4.34
N TYR A 204 -18.90 13.07 -5.24
CA TYR A 204 -18.64 14.50 -5.05
C TYR A 204 -19.25 15.39 -6.14
N GLY A 205 -19.88 14.83 -7.17
CA GLY A 205 -20.29 15.55 -8.37
C GLY A 205 -19.15 15.71 -9.37
N THR A 206 -19.37 16.52 -10.40
CA THR A 206 -18.37 16.74 -11.46
C THR A 206 -17.14 17.48 -10.97
N THR A 207 -16.06 17.44 -11.74
CA THR A 207 -14.85 18.23 -11.49
C THR A 207 -15.11 19.73 -11.46
N ALA A 208 -16.08 20.22 -12.25
CA ALA A 208 -16.49 21.63 -12.23
C ALA A 208 -17.24 22.01 -10.95
N ALA A 209 -18.02 21.08 -10.38
CA ALA A 209 -18.79 21.33 -9.15
C ALA A 209 -17.90 21.25 -7.89
N ASN A 210 -16.93 20.32 -7.86
CA ASN A 210 -16.09 20.11 -6.68
C ASN A 210 -14.64 19.74 -7.07
N PRO A 211 -13.86 20.63 -7.70
CA PRO A 211 -12.50 20.35 -8.13
C PRO A 211 -11.58 19.96 -6.96
N GLN A 212 -11.85 20.48 -5.76
CA GLN A 212 -11.00 20.22 -4.59
C GLN A 212 -11.02 18.75 -4.19
N ALA A 213 -12.15 18.05 -4.26
CA ALA A 213 -12.23 16.63 -3.93
C ALA A 213 -11.35 15.74 -4.84
N TYR A 214 -11.18 16.12 -6.09
CA TYR A 214 -10.28 15.48 -7.05
C TYR A 214 -8.81 15.85 -6.81
N TRP A 215 -8.58 17.15 -6.52
CA TRP A 215 -7.24 17.64 -6.19
C TRP A 215 -6.68 16.97 -4.95
N ASP A 216 -7.47 16.81 -3.89
CA ASP A 216 -7.07 16.19 -2.63
C ASP A 216 -6.62 14.73 -2.79
N ARG A 217 -6.97 14.11 -3.92
CA ARG A 217 -6.60 12.72 -4.28
C ARG A 217 -5.55 12.64 -5.40
N SER A 218 -5.18 13.76 -5.99
CA SER A 218 -4.14 13.87 -7.01
C SER A 218 -2.75 13.81 -6.38
N LEU A 219 -1.80 13.11 -7.01
CA LEU A 219 -0.43 13.05 -6.49
C LEU A 219 0.25 14.43 -6.49
N LEU A 220 -0.17 15.35 -7.36
CA LEU A 220 0.26 16.75 -7.36
C LEU A 220 0.00 17.48 -6.02
N ASN A 221 -0.95 17.01 -5.22
CA ASN A 221 -1.20 17.53 -3.87
C ASN A 221 -0.20 17.01 -2.82
N PHE A 222 0.67 16.05 -3.17
CA PHE A 222 1.59 15.36 -2.25
C PHE A 222 3.04 15.42 -2.74
N THR A 223 3.49 16.62 -3.08
CA THR A 223 4.82 16.88 -3.65
C THR A 223 5.86 17.32 -2.62
N THR A 224 5.49 17.36 -1.35
CA THR A 224 6.34 17.83 -0.23
C THR A 224 6.33 16.87 0.95
N GLY A 225 7.26 17.04 1.88
CA GLY A 225 7.29 16.28 3.14
C GLY A 225 7.80 14.85 3.02
N PHE A 226 8.55 14.51 1.98
CA PHE A 226 9.16 13.18 1.83
C PHE A 226 10.19 12.92 2.93
N LYS A 227 9.94 11.86 3.70
CA LYS A 227 10.75 11.49 4.88
C LYS A 227 11.97 10.64 4.54
N SER A 228 11.97 10.03 3.36
CA SER A 228 13.04 9.16 2.87
C SER A 228 13.43 9.56 1.47
N ASP A 229 14.66 9.26 1.08
CA ASP A 229 15.11 9.41 -0.30
C ASP A 229 14.18 8.65 -1.25
N ILE A 230 13.89 9.28 -2.38
CA ILE A 230 12.98 8.72 -3.36
C ILE A 230 13.55 8.79 -4.77
N LEU A 231 13.48 7.67 -5.48
CA LEU A 231 13.76 7.56 -6.91
C LEU A 231 12.42 7.52 -7.66
N PHE A 232 12.19 8.52 -8.48
CA PHE A 232 11.11 8.54 -9.47
C PHE A 232 11.66 8.09 -10.82
N THR A 233 11.02 7.10 -11.43
CA THR A 233 11.33 6.69 -12.80
C THR A 233 10.11 6.91 -13.69
N GLN A 234 10.32 7.48 -14.89
CA GLN A 234 9.24 7.82 -15.82
C GLN A 234 9.68 7.60 -17.26
N GLY A 235 8.92 6.80 -18.00
CA GLY A 235 9.05 6.69 -19.43
C GLY A 235 8.46 7.92 -20.14
N LEU A 236 9.18 8.52 -21.06
CA LEU A 236 8.76 9.74 -21.72
C LEU A 236 7.73 9.52 -22.85
N GLU A 237 7.45 8.27 -23.19
CA GLU A 237 6.36 7.86 -24.12
C GLU A 237 5.18 7.23 -23.37
N ASP A 238 4.99 7.60 -22.09
CA ASP A 238 3.81 7.22 -21.33
C ASP A 238 2.54 7.93 -21.89
N SER A 239 1.39 7.58 -21.34
CA SER A 239 0.11 8.14 -21.80
C SER A 239 0.11 9.69 -21.80
N PRO A 240 -0.60 10.32 -22.74
CA PRO A 240 -0.66 11.79 -22.79
C PRO A 240 -1.12 12.44 -21.48
N ILE A 241 -1.99 11.76 -20.72
CA ILE A 241 -2.48 12.25 -19.42
C ILE A 241 -1.35 12.30 -18.40
N GLN A 242 -0.54 11.24 -18.35
CA GLN A 242 0.63 11.16 -17.48
C GLN A 242 1.64 12.24 -17.85
N MET A 243 1.96 12.33 -19.14
CA MET A 243 2.95 13.27 -19.67
C MET A 243 2.52 14.75 -19.57
N TYR A 244 1.23 15.05 -19.64
CA TYR A 244 0.72 16.40 -19.40
C TYR A 244 1.05 16.90 -17.99
N SER A 245 0.96 16.02 -16.99
CA SER A 245 1.12 16.41 -15.58
C SER A 245 2.53 16.15 -15.03
N TRP A 246 3.33 15.32 -15.70
CA TRP A 246 4.66 14.92 -15.23
C TRP A 246 5.64 16.11 -15.03
N PRO A 247 5.79 17.08 -15.98
CA PRO A 247 6.70 18.19 -15.79
C PRO A 247 6.35 19.04 -14.56
N THR A 248 5.06 19.29 -14.33
CA THR A 248 4.59 20.05 -13.16
C THR A 248 4.87 19.28 -11.87
N PHE A 249 4.59 17.99 -11.84
CA PHE A 249 4.89 17.12 -10.69
C PHE A 249 6.38 17.13 -10.36
N LYS A 250 7.22 16.88 -11.36
CA LYS A 250 8.68 16.88 -11.21
C LYS A 250 9.18 18.22 -10.67
N GLN A 251 8.74 19.34 -11.24
CA GLN A 251 9.12 20.68 -10.79
C GLN A 251 8.72 20.94 -9.34
N GLN A 252 7.49 20.62 -8.96
CA GLN A 252 7.02 20.80 -7.58
C GLN A 252 7.82 19.95 -6.59
N VAL A 253 8.07 18.69 -6.93
CA VAL A 253 8.89 17.80 -6.10
C VAL A 253 10.32 18.32 -5.98
N GLN A 254 10.93 18.81 -7.07
CA GLN A 254 12.28 19.39 -7.05
C GLN A 254 12.37 20.64 -6.17
N ASN A 255 11.31 21.43 -6.11
CA ASN A 255 11.23 22.65 -5.29
C ASN A 255 10.94 22.38 -3.81
N CYS A 256 10.72 21.14 -3.41
CA CYS A 256 10.48 20.80 -2.01
C CYS A 256 11.70 21.09 -1.14
N THR A 257 11.54 21.94 -0.13
CA THR A 257 12.63 22.33 0.79
C THR A 257 12.73 21.45 2.03
N ASN A 258 11.64 20.76 2.40
CA ASN A 258 11.55 19.90 3.59
C ASN A 258 11.49 18.40 3.24
N CYS A 259 12.12 18.00 2.14
CA CYS A 259 12.15 16.63 1.68
C CYS A 259 13.56 16.04 1.79
N ALA A 260 13.65 14.73 1.98
CA ALA A 260 14.85 13.95 1.72
C ALA A 260 15.24 14.02 0.22
N GLN A 261 16.28 13.33 -0.19
CA GLN A 261 16.78 13.37 -1.56
C GLN A 261 15.73 12.86 -2.57
N ARG A 262 15.53 13.61 -3.66
CA ARG A 262 14.64 13.27 -4.78
C ARG A 262 15.50 13.09 -6.03
N ILE A 263 15.42 11.90 -6.60
CA ILE A 263 16.16 11.52 -7.80
C ILE A 263 15.14 11.23 -8.90
N PHE A 264 15.38 11.74 -10.10
CA PHE A 264 14.51 11.53 -11.25
C PHE A 264 15.32 10.82 -12.35
N LEU A 265 14.77 9.72 -12.84
CA LEU A 265 15.23 9.02 -14.03
C LEU A 265 14.13 9.09 -15.08
N GLU A 266 14.36 9.88 -16.10
CA GLU A 266 13.51 9.94 -17.29
C GLU A 266 14.10 9.03 -18.36
N LEU A 267 13.24 8.19 -18.94
CA LEU A 267 13.65 7.15 -19.90
C LEU A 267 13.03 7.45 -21.28
N PRO A 268 13.80 8.10 -22.18
CA PRO A 268 13.35 8.35 -23.56
C PRO A 268 13.04 7.04 -24.31
N GLY A 269 12.04 7.06 -25.16
CA GLY A 269 11.63 5.89 -25.94
C GLY A 269 10.91 4.80 -25.13
N MET A 270 10.62 5.06 -23.85
CA MET A 270 9.95 4.11 -22.97
C MET A 270 8.58 4.62 -22.54
N GLY A 271 7.61 3.70 -22.49
CA GLY A 271 6.25 3.97 -22.02
C GLY A 271 6.09 3.70 -20.51
N HIS A 272 4.86 3.35 -20.12
CA HIS A 272 4.43 3.18 -18.73
C HIS A 272 5.25 2.16 -17.93
N ASN A 273 5.71 1.07 -18.56
CA ASN A 273 6.48 0.00 -17.92
C ASN A 273 8.00 0.25 -17.95
N SER A 274 8.44 1.48 -18.09
CA SER A 274 9.82 1.89 -18.36
C SER A 274 10.87 1.25 -17.45
N LEU A 275 10.63 1.16 -16.14
CA LEU A 275 11.55 0.58 -15.16
C LEU A 275 11.85 -0.90 -15.47
N PHE A 276 10.82 -1.66 -15.84
CA PHE A 276 10.92 -3.10 -16.07
C PHE A 276 11.51 -3.45 -17.44
N MET A 277 11.44 -2.51 -18.39
CA MET A 277 11.84 -2.72 -19.79
C MET A 277 13.21 -2.12 -20.12
N SER A 278 13.79 -1.31 -19.22
CA SER A 278 15.03 -0.56 -19.46
C SER A 278 16.19 -1.12 -18.65
N SER A 279 17.34 -1.34 -19.30
CA SER A 279 18.62 -1.64 -18.62
C SER A 279 19.04 -0.51 -17.67
N ASP A 280 18.83 0.75 -18.08
CA ASP A 280 19.14 1.94 -17.28
C ASP A 280 18.22 2.04 -16.06
N GLY A 281 16.93 1.69 -16.26
CA GLY A 281 15.96 1.58 -15.17
C GLY A 281 16.38 0.54 -14.13
N LYS A 282 16.76 -0.66 -14.59
CA LYS A 282 17.25 -1.73 -13.72
C LYS A 282 18.54 -1.33 -12.99
N ALA A 283 19.50 -0.73 -13.71
CA ALA A 283 20.75 -0.26 -13.11
C ALA A 283 20.51 0.82 -12.03
N ALA A 284 19.65 1.80 -12.31
CA ALA A 284 19.31 2.85 -11.35
C ALA A 284 18.59 2.30 -10.12
N PHE A 285 17.67 1.33 -10.31
CA PHE A 285 16.98 0.64 -9.23
C PHE A 285 17.96 -0.02 -8.25
N ASN A 286 18.88 -0.83 -8.77
CA ASN A 286 19.89 -1.53 -7.96
C ASN A 286 20.90 -0.57 -7.32
N THR A 287 21.36 0.44 -8.06
CA THR A 287 22.24 1.48 -7.53
C THR A 287 21.58 2.21 -6.36
N PHE A 288 20.32 2.60 -6.51
CA PHE A 288 19.56 3.28 -5.45
C PHE A 288 19.46 2.46 -4.17
N LEU A 289 19.12 1.17 -4.28
CA LEU A 289 19.04 0.26 -3.15
C LEU A 289 20.41 0.04 -2.49
N ASN A 290 21.46 -0.22 -3.30
CA ASN A 290 22.79 -0.55 -2.80
C ASN A 290 23.48 0.63 -2.09
N GLN A 291 23.19 1.87 -2.47
CA GLN A 291 23.74 3.07 -1.82
C GLN A 291 23.11 3.38 -0.45
N ARG A 292 22.00 2.72 -0.10
CA ARG A 292 21.20 2.99 1.14
C ARG A 292 21.17 1.80 2.11
N ARG A 293 22.09 0.91 1.94
CA ARG A 293 22.29 -0.27 2.83
C ARG A 293 22.96 0.07 4.13
#